data_34bc22a0e702a1bd0814165ba6730bfc
#
_entry.id   34bc22a0e702a1bd0814165ba6730bfc
#
_cell.length_a   1.000
_cell.length_b   1.000
_cell.length_c   1.000
_cell.angle_alpha   90.00
_cell.angle_beta   90.00
_cell.angle_gamma   90.00
#
_symmetry.space_group_name_H-M   'P 1'
#
loop_
_entity.id
_entity.type
_entity.pdbx_description
1 polymer ?
#
loop_
_entity_poly.entity_id
_entity_poly.type
_entity_poly.pdbx_seq_one_letter_code
_entity_poly.pdbx_strand_id
1 'polypeptide(L)'
;NGGWALMIAPTVALVQQHLRGIVEVIEFQDGGVPISITGRDPPSKREGMWGSSKLVVATPQVVRNDVDRGILDLAECCLLVLDEVHHCSGSHAMAEVSDMYLSMREEPLVLGATASPGFRSEDVREVCSRMGAGRIHIRGSEEPMLSEYLSDLEVDEVTVRVPQEIRNLAEPLKLWQTGIVDQQRRLGRYVMTGAISYSGLSNAMDRSQVAISRGESSAYKSMSQIAMAMRLHHLINCLLSQGISASREFLDRMEKGEDGTKKSVLAFLRDPRIRELRKSISEMDESHSKMGAVRRLVRERIRREQGSRVIVFASYRDTISSLDEALEGLEGVRSVQFVGQSSRGGREGLSPKRQVERLDSFRSGESNVLLATSIGEEGLDIPAADLVIFYEPVSSEIRTIQRRGRTGRRRLGEVVVLIAEDTRDEGSMAAAKRKEKGMQRAVHRVRRSLPRDHHSDLSNLDSFTILGESKILASDFVISERERNRPEMIDEDRTDLPGGEAVSSGPLDPSTFRPRGQSGLEDF
;
A
#
# COMPACT_ATOMS: atom_id res chain seq x y z
N ASN A 1 -3.25 35.23 15.75
CA ASN A 1 -2.01 34.95 15.04
C ASN A 1 -2.32 34.96 13.54
N GLY A 2 -1.73 35.91 12.79
CA GLY A 2 -2.03 36.13 11.35
C GLY A 2 -1.38 35.14 10.38
N GLY A 3 -1.08 33.91 10.78
CA GLY A 3 -0.44 32.91 9.95
C GLY A 3 -1.37 32.16 9.02
N TRP A 4 -0.79 31.39 8.11
CA TRP A 4 -1.49 30.53 7.15
C TRP A 4 -1.12 29.05 7.38
N ALA A 5 -1.90 28.12 6.85
CA ALA A 5 -1.69 26.69 6.96
C ALA A 5 -1.35 26.07 5.59
N LEU A 6 -0.44 25.10 5.62
CA LEU A 6 -0.03 24.34 4.43
C LEU A 6 -0.39 22.86 4.61
N MET A 7 -1.14 22.32 3.67
CA MET A 7 -1.38 20.90 3.56
C MET A 7 -0.62 20.33 2.36
N ILE A 8 0.14 19.29 2.56
CA ILE A 8 0.91 18.62 1.52
C ILE A 8 0.33 17.23 1.27
N ALA A 9 0.06 16.93 0.01
CA ALA A 9 -0.32 15.61 -0.45
C ALA A 9 0.58 15.14 -1.61
N PRO A 10 0.95 13.85 -1.69
CA PRO A 10 1.99 13.37 -2.61
C PRO A 10 1.66 13.54 -4.08
N THR A 11 0.38 13.61 -4.46
CA THR A 11 -0.03 13.71 -5.88
C THR A 11 -1.01 14.85 -6.12
N VAL A 12 -1.05 15.33 -7.37
CA VAL A 12 -2.01 16.38 -7.81
C VAL A 12 -3.47 15.94 -7.60
N ALA A 13 -3.76 14.66 -7.77
CA ALA A 13 -5.11 14.12 -7.59
C ALA A 13 -5.56 14.22 -6.13
N LEU A 14 -4.67 13.84 -5.18
CA LEU A 14 -4.94 14.00 -3.74
C LEU A 14 -5.08 15.47 -3.34
N VAL A 15 -4.21 16.35 -3.86
CA VAL A 15 -4.33 17.80 -3.64
C VAL A 15 -5.72 18.30 -4.02
N GLN A 16 -6.24 17.92 -5.18
CA GLN A 16 -7.58 18.32 -5.64
C GLN A 16 -8.70 17.67 -4.81
N GLN A 17 -8.53 16.43 -4.39
CA GLN A 17 -9.48 15.74 -3.52
C GLN A 17 -9.58 16.41 -2.15
N HIS A 18 -8.44 16.71 -1.52
CA HIS A 18 -8.40 17.40 -0.22
C HIS A 18 -9.01 18.80 -0.33
N LEU A 19 -8.66 19.55 -1.39
CA LEU A 19 -9.24 20.89 -1.59
C LEU A 19 -10.77 20.84 -1.65
N ARG A 20 -11.35 19.92 -2.44
CA ARG A 20 -12.81 19.75 -2.51
C ARG A 20 -13.41 19.40 -1.15
N GLY A 21 -12.86 18.40 -0.46
CA GLY A 21 -13.38 18.00 0.85
C GLY A 21 -13.27 19.11 1.91
N ILE A 22 -12.20 19.92 1.88
CA ILE A 22 -12.03 21.06 2.78
C ILE A 22 -13.08 22.13 2.50
N VAL A 23 -13.28 22.50 1.23
CA VAL A 23 -14.27 23.53 0.83
C VAL A 23 -15.70 23.10 1.15
N GLU A 24 -16.00 21.79 1.10
CA GLU A 24 -17.32 21.26 1.47
C GLU A 24 -17.59 21.29 2.98
N VAL A 25 -16.53 21.30 3.81
CA VAL A 25 -16.63 21.12 5.27
C VAL A 25 -16.29 22.38 6.05
N ILE A 26 -15.40 23.24 5.53
CA ILE A 26 -14.87 24.40 6.26
C ILE A 26 -15.22 25.70 5.53
N GLU A 27 -15.74 26.66 6.27
CA GLU A 27 -15.93 28.06 5.85
C GLU A 27 -15.13 28.97 6.78
N PHE A 28 -14.26 29.81 6.21
CA PHE A 28 -13.54 30.82 6.98
C PHE A 28 -14.44 32.03 7.25
N GLN A 29 -14.43 32.54 8.47
CA GLN A 29 -15.29 33.68 8.86
C GLN A 29 -14.98 34.97 8.10
N ASP A 30 -13.73 35.13 7.63
CA ASP A 30 -13.33 36.29 6.82
C ASP A 30 -13.59 36.10 5.32
N GLY A 31 -14.28 35.03 4.92
CA GLY A 31 -14.63 34.76 3.52
C GLY A 31 -13.45 34.25 2.68
N GLY A 32 -12.31 33.89 3.28
CA GLY A 32 -11.18 33.33 2.59
C GLY A 32 -11.52 31.97 1.96
N VAL A 33 -10.93 31.65 0.81
CA VAL A 33 -11.13 30.38 0.11
C VAL A 33 -9.82 29.59 0.09
N PRO A 34 -9.82 28.30 0.48
CA PRO A 34 -8.66 27.43 0.32
C PRO A 34 -8.28 27.29 -1.16
N ILE A 35 -6.98 27.23 -1.45
CA ILE A 35 -6.47 27.09 -2.82
C ILE A 35 -5.53 25.90 -2.96
N SER A 36 -5.34 25.44 -4.20
CA SER A 36 -4.32 24.43 -4.51
C SER A 36 -3.18 25.03 -5.33
N ILE A 37 -1.94 24.57 -5.06
CA ILE A 37 -0.75 24.93 -5.83
C ILE A 37 -0.02 23.66 -6.24
N THR A 38 0.14 23.47 -7.55
CA THR A 38 0.72 22.24 -8.11
C THR A 38 1.72 22.57 -9.22
N GLY A 39 2.43 21.55 -9.73
CA GLY A 39 3.35 21.70 -10.85
C GLY A 39 2.70 22.15 -12.18
N ARG A 40 1.37 22.19 -12.24
CA ARG A 40 0.62 22.75 -13.40
C ARG A 40 0.62 24.27 -13.41
N ASP A 41 0.87 24.89 -12.27
CA ASP A 41 0.92 26.33 -12.12
C ASP A 41 2.35 26.81 -12.40
N PRO A 42 2.58 27.75 -13.33
CA PRO A 42 3.93 28.25 -13.62
C PRO A 42 4.49 29.03 -12.41
N PRO A 43 5.82 29.01 -12.18
CA PRO A 43 6.46 29.64 -11.02
C PRO A 43 6.10 31.13 -10.85
N SER A 44 6.03 31.88 -11.94
CA SER A 44 5.68 33.30 -11.94
C SER A 44 4.25 33.60 -11.42
N LYS A 45 3.34 32.63 -11.55
CA LYS A 45 1.97 32.75 -11.03
C LYS A 45 1.93 32.35 -9.56
N ARG A 46 2.72 31.34 -9.16
CA ARG A 46 2.71 30.79 -7.80
C ARG A 46 3.15 31.80 -6.75
N GLU A 47 4.08 32.71 -7.09
CA GLU A 47 4.53 33.76 -6.17
C GLU A 47 3.37 34.57 -5.60
N GLY A 48 2.42 34.99 -6.45
CA GLY A 48 1.21 35.71 -6.00
C GLY A 48 0.16 34.81 -5.33
N MET A 49 0.22 33.50 -5.54
CA MET A 49 -0.73 32.55 -4.96
C MET A 49 -0.40 32.20 -3.49
N TRP A 50 0.87 32.10 -3.11
CA TRP A 50 1.29 31.70 -1.77
C TRP A 50 0.74 32.59 -0.65
N GLY A 51 0.59 33.87 -0.89
CA GLY A 51 0.05 34.85 0.08
C GLY A 51 -1.45 35.10 -0.04
N SER A 52 -2.15 34.45 -0.99
CA SER A 52 -3.54 34.79 -1.32
C SER A 52 -4.59 34.02 -0.52
N SER A 53 -4.20 33.04 0.30
CA SER A 53 -5.13 32.22 1.07
C SER A 53 -4.55 31.83 2.43
N LYS A 54 -5.43 31.65 3.43
CA LYS A 54 -5.08 31.13 4.75
C LYS A 54 -4.83 29.63 4.78
N LEU A 55 -5.27 28.90 3.76
CA LEU A 55 -5.04 27.46 3.63
C LEU A 55 -4.67 27.11 2.19
N VAL A 56 -3.48 26.57 2.04
CA VAL A 56 -2.96 26.13 0.74
C VAL A 56 -2.76 24.63 0.77
N VAL A 57 -3.23 23.94 -0.28
CA VAL A 57 -2.99 22.50 -0.48
C VAL A 57 -2.03 22.34 -1.67
N ALA A 58 -0.88 21.70 -1.46
CA ALA A 58 0.17 21.64 -2.49
C ALA A 58 0.85 20.27 -2.59
N THR A 59 1.57 20.06 -3.71
CA THR A 59 2.45 18.89 -3.85
C THR A 59 3.84 19.18 -3.25
N PRO A 60 4.51 18.18 -2.62
CA PRO A 60 5.77 18.41 -1.92
C PRO A 60 6.89 18.96 -2.81
N GLN A 61 6.96 18.52 -4.08
CA GLN A 61 7.97 18.99 -5.02
C GLN A 61 7.85 20.48 -5.35
N VAL A 62 6.61 20.99 -5.42
CA VAL A 62 6.37 22.41 -5.68
C VAL A 62 6.78 23.25 -4.48
N VAL A 63 6.38 22.83 -3.28
CA VAL A 63 6.75 23.53 -2.04
C VAL A 63 8.27 23.60 -1.90
N ARG A 64 8.96 22.46 -1.98
CA ARG A 64 10.42 22.40 -1.92
C ARG A 64 11.08 23.36 -2.93
N ASN A 65 10.68 23.24 -4.20
CA ASN A 65 11.30 24.04 -5.26
C ASN A 65 11.04 25.54 -5.10
N ASP A 66 9.90 25.94 -4.54
CA ASP A 66 9.58 27.36 -4.35
C ASP A 66 10.28 27.91 -3.10
N VAL A 67 10.50 27.10 -2.06
CA VAL A 67 11.35 27.46 -0.91
C VAL A 67 12.82 27.62 -1.37
N ASP A 68 13.36 26.65 -2.12
CA ASP A 68 14.74 26.69 -2.63
C ASP A 68 15.00 27.91 -3.53
N ARG A 69 13.97 28.41 -4.22
CA ARG A 69 14.04 29.60 -5.07
C ARG A 69 13.79 30.92 -4.32
N GLY A 70 13.47 30.87 -3.05
CA GLY A 70 13.08 32.04 -2.26
C GLY A 70 11.73 32.66 -2.63
N ILE A 71 10.87 31.91 -3.34
CA ILE A 71 9.50 32.33 -3.70
C ILE A 71 8.55 32.13 -2.51
N LEU A 72 8.83 31.12 -1.68
CA LEU A 72 8.02 30.75 -0.52
C LEU A 72 8.87 30.79 0.75
N ASP A 73 8.37 31.52 1.76
CA ASP A 73 8.89 31.48 3.13
C ASP A 73 7.93 30.71 4.03
N LEU A 74 8.45 29.68 4.72
CA LEU A 74 7.66 28.87 5.64
C LEU A 74 7.64 29.43 7.08
N ALA A 75 8.36 30.48 7.38
CA ALA A 75 8.43 31.05 8.73
C ALA A 75 7.06 31.54 9.24
N GLU A 76 6.19 32.02 8.35
CA GLU A 76 4.83 32.45 8.68
C GLU A 76 3.78 31.32 8.62
N CYS A 77 4.16 30.13 8.15
CA CYS A 77 3.26 28.97 8.12
C CYS A 77 3.04 28.47 9.56
N CYS A 78 1.82 28.60 10.07
CA CYS A 78 1.51 28.24 11.46
C CYS A 78 1.17 26.75 11.66
N LEU A 79 0.82 26.03 10.58
CA LEU A 79 0.50 24.60 10.61
C LEU A 79 0.94 23.93 9.31
N LEU A 80 1.71 22.88 9.42
CA LEU A 80 2.05 21.99 8.32
C LEU A 80 1.29 20.66 8.47
N VAL A 81 0.43 20.32 7.49
CA VAL A 81 -0.28 19.04 7.42
C VAL A 81 0.35 18.18 6.33
N LEU A 82 0.78 16.97 6.69
CA LEU A 82 1.40 16.00 5.79
C LEU A 82 0.49 14.79 5.63
N ASP A 83 -0.14 14.65 4.47
CA ASP A 83 -0.89 13.45 4.13
C ASP A 83 0.04 12.38 3.55
N GLU A 84 -0.24 11.12 3.83
CA GLU A 84 0.63 9.97 3.55
C GLU A 84 2.07 10.21 4.07
N VAL A 85 2.16 10.62 5.33
CA VAL A 85 3.40 11.05 5.98
C VAL A 85 4.51 9.98 6.03
N HIS A 86 4.23 8.74 5.65
CA HIS A 86 5.25 7.70 5.46
C HIS A 86 6.26 8.06 4.36
N HIS A 87 5.93 9.01 3.48
CA HIS A 87 6.90 9.62 2.55
C HIS A 87 7.87 10.60 3.21
N CYS A 88 7.66 10.95 4.49
CA CYS A 88 8.58 11.82 5.22
C CYS A 88 9.81 11.04 5.69
N SER A 89 10.52 10.40 4.74
CA SER A 89 11.70 9.58 4.97
C SER A 89 12.70 9.69 3.81
N GLY A 90 13.97 9.36 4.05
CA GLY A 90 15.02 9.39 3.04
C GLY A 90 15.16 10.74 2.34
N SER A 91 15.32 10.75 1.02
CA SER A 91 15.46 11.94 0.16
C SER A 91 14.14 12.35 -0.54
N HIS A 92 13.00 11.97 0.01
CA HIS A 92 11.72 12.36 -0.57
C HIS A 92 11.43 13.84 -0.34
N ALA A 93 10.84 14.52 -1.32
CA ALA A 93 10.57 15.97 -1.24
C ALA A 93 9.70 16.36 -0.02
N MET A 94 8.82 15.48 0.45
CA MET A 94 8.01 15.72 1.66
C MET A 94 8.88 15.80 2.92
N ALA A 95 9.90 14.94 3.02
CA ALA A 95 10.84 14.95 4.13
C ALA A 95 11.71 16.21 4.10
N GLU A 96 12.17 16.62 2.91
CA GLU A 96 12.95 17.86 2.74
C GLU A 96 12.13 19.10 3.13
N VAL A 97 10.85 19.17 2.72
CA VAL A 97 9.95 20.27 3.12
C VAL A 97 9.71 20.29 4.63
N SER A 98 9.53 19.13 5.24
CA SER A 98 9.38 19.06 6.71
C SER A 98 10.62 19.56 7.45
N ASP A 99 11.82 19.17 7.01
CA ASP A 99 13.08 19.67 7.59
C ASP A 99 13.23 21.18 7.41
N MET A 100 12.89 21.73 6.23
CA MET A 100 12.89 23.18 5.97
C MET A 100 11.93 23.90 6.91
N TYR A 101 10.71 23.41 7.06
CA TYR A 101 9.72 24.00 7.95
C TYR A 101 10.19 24.00 9.42
N LEU A 102 10.69 22.87 9.91
CA LEU A 102 11.21 22.75 11.28
C LEU A 102 12.42 23.66 11.54
N SER A 103 13.19 23.98 10.50
CA SER A 103 14.36 24.90 10.63
C SER A 103 13.99 26.37 10.54
N MET A 104 12.93 26.72 9.80
CA MET A 104 12.51 28.11 9.54
C MET A 104 11.52 28.63 10.61
N ARG A 105 10.70 27.74 11.17
CA ARG A 105 9.66 28.12 12.13
C ARG A 105 10.16 27.94 13.56
N GLU A 106 10.05 28.98 14.38
CA GLU A 106 10.48 28.97 15.79
C GLU A 106 9.60 28.01 16.63
N GLU A 107 8.29 28.03 16.42
CA GLU A 107 7.31 27.13 17.05
C GLU A 107 6.58 26.31 15.98
N PRO A 108 7.20 25.22 15.47
CA PRO A 108 6.59 24.43 14.41
C PRO A 108 5.46 23.56 14.94
N LEU A 109 4.33 23.54 14.22
CA LEU A 109 3.22 22.63 14.45
C LEU A 109 3.01 21.76 13.21
N VAL A 110 3.21 20.45 13.37
CA VAL A 110 3.07 19.48 12.28
C VAL A 110 2.02 18.43 12.61
N LEU A 111 1.10 18.21 11.68
CA LEU A 111 0.14 17.11 11.71
C LEU A 111 0.44 16.15 10.57
N GLY A 112 0.81 14.91 10.88
CA GLY A 112 1.02 13.86 9.89
C GLY A 112 -0.09 12.82 9.94
N ALA A 113 -0.61 12.44 8.79
CA ALA A 113 -1.56 11.36 8.65
C ALA A 113 -0.98 10.27 7.74
N THR A 114 -1.08 9.01 8.14
CA THR A 114 -0.75 7.87 7.29
C THR A 114 -1.45 6.63 7.75
N ALA A 115 -1.75 5.84 6.81
CA ALA A 115 -2.27 4.51 7.00
C ALA A 115 -1.16 3.46 7.26
N SER A 116 0.11 3.73 6.91
CA SER A 116 1.22 2.76 6.98
C SER A 116 2.57 3.42 7.28
N PRO A 117 2.81 3.81 8.55
CA PRO A 117 4.02 4.56 8.91
C PRO A 117 5.33 3.76 8.85
N GLY A 118 5.28 2.49 8.47
CA GLY A 118 6.41 1.57 8.42
C GLY A 118 6.17 0.32 9.26
N PHE A 119 6.87 -0.76 8.97
CA PHE A 119 6.72 -2.04 9.68
C PHE A 119 7.84 -2.30 10.70
N ARG A 120 8.90 -1.51 10.71
CA ARG A 120 9.98 -1.52 11.69
C ARG A 120 9.90 -0.28 12.58
N SER A 121 10.34 -0.41 13.82
CA SER A 121 10.38 0.74 14.74
C SER A 121 11.32 1.85 14.27
N GLU A 122 12.35 1.49 13.50
CA GLU A 122 13.31 2.43 12.90
C GLU A 122 12.61 3.31 11.85
N ASP A 123 11.82 2.70 10.95
CA ASP A 123 11.08 3.43 9.91
C ASP A 123 10.10 4.44 10.55
N VAL A 124 9.35 3.99 11.57
CA VAL A 124 8.41 4.86 12.30
C VAL A 124 9.13 5.99 13.04
N ARG A 125 10.30 5.71 13.67
CA ARG A 125 11.09 6.75 14.32
C ARG A 125 11.64 7.75 13.33
N GLU A 126 12.10 7.32 12.17
CA GLU A 126 12.57 8.21 11.10
C GLU A 126 11.49 9.20 10.70
N VAL A 127 10.29 8.72 10.38
CA VAL A 127 9.13 9.57 10.04
C VAL A 127 8.83 10.54 11.20
N CYS A 128 8.73 10.05 12.43
CA CYS A 128 8.46 10.91 13.60
C CYS A 128 9.53 11.97 13.80
N SER A 129 10.80 11.60 13.66
CA SER A 129 11.94 12.54 13.81
C SER A 129 11.93 13.62 12.73
N ARG A 130 11.71 13.21 11.46
CA ARG A 130 11.70 14.11 10.30
C ARG A 130 10.55 15.12 10.33
N MET A 131 9.41 14.76 10.94
CA MET A 131 8.27 15.67 11.09
C MET A 131 8.21 16.36 12.47
N GLY A 132 9.18 16.13 13.36
CA GLY A 132 9.16 16.69 14.71
C GLY A 132 7.97 16.19 15.56
N ALA A 133 7.51 14.95 15.34
CA ALA A 133 6.31 14.44 16.01
C ALA A 133 6.53 14.23 17.51
N GLY A 134 5.81 14.98 18.34
CA GLY A 134 5.76 14.79 19.79
C GLY A 134 4.72 13.74 20.23
N ARG A 135 3.76 13.37 19.38
CA ARG A 135 2.65 12.49 19.75
C ARG A 135 2.20 11.61 18.59
N ILE A 136 1.84 10.37 18.91
CA ILE A 136 1.23 9.44 17.96
C ILE A 136 -0.17 9.05 18.43
N HIS A 137 -1.18 9.30 17.60
CA HIS A 137 -2.51 8.74 17.72
C HIS A 137 -2.65 7.51 16.85
N ILE A 138 -3.15 6.43 17.43
CA ILE A 138 -3.46 5.18 16.72
C ILE A 138 -4.95 4.95 16.89
N ARG A 139 -5.64 4.68 15.80
CA ARG A 139 -7.03 4.27 15.80
C ARG A 139 -7.15 2.92 15.09
N GLY A 140 -7.69 1.95 15.78
CA GLY A 140 -7.98 0.62 15.25
C GLY A 140 -9.41 0.54 14.70
N SER A 141 -9.65 -0.42 13.81
CA SER A 141 -11.00 -0.68 13.28
C SER A 141 -11.99 -1.14 14.35
N GLU A 142 -11.49 -1.62 15.47
CA GLU A 142 -12.28 -2.16 16.59
C GLU A 142 -12.75 -1.10 17.58
N GLU A 143 -12.36 0.17 17.38
CA GLU A 143 -12.80 1.24 18.28
C GLU A 143 -14.28 1.60 18.01
N PRO A 144 -15.14 1.62 19.04
CA PRO A 144 -16.58 1.91 18.88
C PRO A 144 -16.88 3.22 18.16
N MET A 145 -16.03 4.24 18.36
CA MET A 145 -16.08 5.54 17.70
C MET A 145 -15.93 5.46 16.17
N LEU A 146 -15.25 4.44 15.66
CA LEU A 146 -15.05 4.24 14.23
C LEU A 146 -16.07 3.28 13.63
N SER A 147 -16.77 2.49 14.42
CA SER A 147 -17.73 1.48 13.94
C SER A 147 -18.86 2.09 13.10
N GLU A 148 -19.25 3.33 13.37
CA GLU A 148 -20.26 4.06 12.58
C GLU A 148 -19.75 4.47 11.18
N TYR A 149 -18.43 4.64 11.06
CA TYR A 149 -17.76 5.11 9.84
C TYR A 149 -17.07 3.97 9.08
N LEU A 150 -16.93 2.83 9.70
CA LEU A 150 -16.28 1.66 9.14
C LEU A 150 -17.35 0.63 8.78
N SER A 151 -17.57 0.38 7.50
CA SER A 151 -18.24 -0.84 7.12
C SER A 151 -17.30 -2.02 7.41
N ASP A 152 -17.82 -3.09 8.03
CA ASP A 152 -17.09 -4.35 8.16
C ASP A 152 -16.80 -4.90 6.77
N LEU A 153 -15.59 -4.66 6.31
CA LEU A 153 -15.13 -5.14 5.01
C LEU A 153 -14.60 -6.56 5.23
N GLU A 154 -15.40 -7.53 4.88
CA GLU A 154 -15.01 -8.93 4.92
C GLU A 154 -14.02 -9.22 3.79
N VAL A 155 -12.86 -9.80 4.12
CA VAL A 155 -11.84 -10.19 3.14
C VAL A 155 -11.83 -11.71 3.04
N ASP A 156 -12.37 -12.20 1.95
CA ASP A 156 -12.40 -13.61 1.63
C ASP A 156 -11.14 -14.07 0.91
N GLU A 157 -10.49 -15.08 1.45
CA GLU A 157 -9.34 -15.72 0.84
C GLU A 157 -9.81 -16.94 0.03
N VAL A 158 -9.73 -16.85 -1.29
CA VAL A 158 -10.14 -17.95 -2.18
C VAL A 158 -8.91 -18.65 -2.74
N THR A 159 -8.62 -19.84 -2.25
CA THR A 159 -7.54 -20.67 -2.76
C THR A 159 -7.96 -21.44 -4.00
N VAL A 160 -7.15 -21.39 -5.05
CA VAL A 160 -7.37 -22.08 -6.32
C VAL A 160 -6.21 -23.02 -6.64
N ARG A 161 -6.52 -24.20 -7.16
CA ARG A 161 -5.49 -25.15 -7.63
C ARG A 161 -4.90 -24.71 -8.95
N VAL A 162 -3.57 -24.73 -9.05
CA VAL A 162 -2.90 -24.53 -10.34
C VAL A 162 -3.10 -25.76 -11.21
N PRO A 163 -3.55 -25.62 -12.47
CA PRO A 163 -3.71 -26.74 -13.40
C PRO A 163 -2.43 -27.56 -13.54
N GLN A 164 -2.58 -28.88 -13.65
CA GLN A 164 -1.43 -29.79 -13.73
C GLN A 164 -0.55 -29.52 -14.95
N GLU A 165 -1.15 -29.11 -16.05
CA GLU A 165 -0.42 -28.72 -17.27
C GLU A 165 0.56 -27.57 -17.01
N ILE A 166 0.11 -26.54 -16.31
CA ILE A 166 0.97 -25.40 -15.91
C ILE A 166 2.06 -25.84 -14.93
N ARG A 167 1.72 -26.72 -13.97
CA ARG A 167 2.72 -27.30 -13.05
C ARG A 167 3.79 -28.06 -13.81
N ASN A 168 3.40 -28.88 -14.79
CA ASN A 168 4.32 -29.65 -15.63
C ASN A 168 5.27 -28.74 -16.45
N LEU A 169 4.79 -27.60 -16.93
CA LEU A 169 5.63 -26.61 -17.62
C LEU A 169 6.65 -25.94 -16.67
N ALA A 170 6.27 -25.73 -15.42
CA ALA A 170 7.12 -25.06 -14.43
C ALA A 170 8.20 -26.00 -13.83
N GLU A 171 7.97 -27.31 -13.79
CA GLU A 171 8.82 -28.27 -13.09
C GLU A 171 10.27 -28.32 -13.63
N PRO A 172 10.53 -28.42 -14.93
CA PRO A 172 11.88 -28.39 -15.48
C PRO A 172 12.63 -27.10 -15.14
N LEU A 173 11.92 -25.97 -15.05
CA LEU A 173 12.50 -24.69 -14.70
C LEU A 173 12.85 -24.62 -13.21
N LYS A 174 12.01 -25.17 -12.33
CA LYS A 174 12.27 -25.29 -10.88
C LYS A 174 13.51 -26.14 -10.62
N LEU A 175 13.63 -27.28 -11.27
CA LEU A 175 14.79 -28.17 -11.16
C LEU A 175 16.07 -27.44 -11.61
N TRP A 176 16.01 -26.73 -12.71
CA TRP A 176 17.14 -25.95 -13.19
C TRP A 176 17.53 -24.83 -12.21
N GLN A 177 16.55 -24.07 -11.72
CA GLN A 177 16.79 -23.03 -10.73
C GLN A 177 17.43 -23.59 -9.45
N THR A 178 16.90 -24.70 -8.96
CA THR A 178 17.42 -25.38 -7.75
C THR A 178 18.88 -25.78 -7.95
N GLY A 179 19.22 -26.38 -9.09
CA GLY A 179 20.61 -26.75 -9.40
C GLY A 179 21.58 -25.57 -9.39
N ILE A 180 21.15 -24.40 -9.95
CA ILE A 180 21.95 -23.18 -9.89
C ILE A 180 22.10 -22.70 -8.44
N VAL A 181 21.00 -22.64 -7.69
CA VAL A 181 21.01 -22.13 -6.30
C VAL A 181 21.85 -23.03 -5.39
N ASP A 182 21.79 -24.35 -5.55
CA ASP A 182 22.61 -25.28 -4.77
C ASP A 182 24.09 -25.11 -5.05
N GLN A 183 24.48 -24.83 -6.30
CA GLN A 183 25.84 -24.45 -6.62
C GLN A 183 26.26 -23.16 -5.92
N GLN A 184 25.38 -22.14 -5.89
CA GLN A 184 25.66 -20.88 -5.20
C GLN A 184 25.69 -21.04 -3.66
N ARG A 185 24.93 -21.98 -3.10
CA ARG A 185 25.02 -22.37 -1.67
C ARG A 185 26.38 -22.93 -1.33
N ARG A 186 26.89 -23.86 -2.14
CA ARG A 186 28.26 -24.46 -1.94
C ARG A 186 29.36 -23.39 -2.03
N LEU A 187 29.18 -22.37 -2.83
CA LEU A 187 30.11 -21.25 -2.96
C LEU A 187 29.91 -20.15 -1.88
N GLY A 188 28.98 -20.32 -0.92
CA GLY A 188 28.67 -19.35 0.13
C GLY A 188 28.03 -18.06 -0.38
N ARG A 189 27.56 -18.01 -1.63
CA ARG A 189 26.90 -16.84 -2.22
C ARG A 189 25.42 -16.76 -1.83
N TYR A 190 24.68 -17.86 -1.96
CA TYR A 190 23.30 -17.96 -1.51
C TYR A 190 23.23 -18.60 -0.12
N VAL A 191 22.84 -17.85 0.90
CA VAL A 191 22.89 -18.28 2.31
C VAL A 191 21.51 -18.51 2.94
N MET A 192 20.43 -18.12 2.25
CA MET A 192 19.08 -18.30 2.78
C MET A 192 18.68 -19.79 2.77
N THR A 193 18.06 -20.23 3.86
CA THR A 193 17.48 -21.56 4.03
C THR A 193 16.02 -21.58 3.56
N GLY A 194 15.49 -22.74 3.25
CA GLY A 194 14.11 -22.93 2.81
C GLY A 194 13.91 -22.67 1.31
N ALA A 195 12.71 -22.24 0.93
CA ALA A 195 12.34 -21.99 -0.46
C ALA A 195 13.17 -20.87 -1.09
N ILE A 196 13.45 -21.02 -2.39
CA ILE A 196 14.19 -20.01 -3.14
C ILE A 196 13.34 -18.73 -3.22
N SER A 197 13.92 -17.61 -2.78
CA SER A 197 13.25 -16.31 -2.75
C SER A 197 14.00 -15.28 -3.59
N TYR A 198 13.27 -14.28 -4.10
CA TYR A 198 13.88 -13.17 -4.84
C TYR A 198 14.88 -12.38 -3.97
N SER A 199 14.56 -12.15 -2.68
CA SER A 199 15.48 -11.49 -1.75
C SER A 199 16.75 -12.28 -1.51
N GLY A 200 16.65 -13.62 -1.45
CA GLY A 200 17.83 -14.50 -1.34
C GLY A 200 18.71 -14.43 -2.58
N LEU A 201 18.11 -14.38 -3.76
CA LEU A 201 18.84 -14.22 -5.03
C LEU A 201 19.47 -12.81 -5.15
N SER A 202 18.77 -11.76 -4.72
CA SER A 202 19.33 -10.40 -4.68
C SER A 202 20.52 -10.31 -3.74
N ASN A 203 20.41 -10.82 -2.51
CA ASN A 203 21.53 -10.87 -1.56
C ASN A 203 22.72 -11.69 -2.10
N ALA A 204 22.46 -12.76 -2.85
CA ALA A 204 23.52 -13.53 -3.50
C ALA A 204 24.20 -12.73 -4.62
N MET A 205 23.45 -11.90 -5.35
CA MET A 205 23.99 -10.98 -6.35
C MET A 205 24.92 -9.96 -5.70
N ASP A 206 24.47 -9.29 -4.61
CA ASP A 206 25.25 -8.30 -3.88
C ASP A 206 26.56 -8.91 -3.32
N ARG A 207 26.48 -10.13 -2.73
CA ARG A 207 27.67 -10.85 -2.27
C ARG A 207 28.64 -11.17 -3.41
N SER A 208 28.13 -11.50 -4.58
CA SER A 208 28.96 -11.75 -5.75
C SER A 208 29.63 -10.46 -6.25
N GLN A 209 28.92 -9.33 -6.20
CA GLN A 209 29.47 -8.01 -6.51
C GLN A 209 30.62 -7.63 -5.57
N VAL A 210 30.44 -7.83 -4.27
CA VAL A 210 31.50 -7.62 -3.27
C VAL A 210 32.69 -8.54 -3.51
N ALA A 211 32.47 -9.78 -3.92
CA ALA A 211 33.56 -10.71 -4.22
C ALA A 211 34.36 -10.29 -5.47
N ILE A 212 33.70 -9.74 -6.50
CA ILE A 212 34.36 -9.15 -7.67
C ILE A 212 35.25 -7.98 -7.25
N SER A 213 34.77 -7.08 -6.40
CA SER A 213 35.57 -5.96 -5.91
C SER A 213 36.80 -6.38 -5.11
N ARG A 214 36.80 -7.61 -4.58
CA ARG A 214 37.95 -8.24 -3.89
C ARG A 214 38.87 -9.03 -4.83
N GLY A 215 38.61 -9.02 -6.15
CA GLY A 215 39.43 -9.68 -7.15
C GLY A 215 39.10 -11.17 -7.39
N GLU A 216 37.99 -11.69 -6.85
CA GLU A 216 37.60 -13.08 -7.07
C GLU A 216 37.02 -13.30 -8.48
N SER A 217 37.81 -13.83 -9.43
CA SER A 217 37.39 -14.06 -10.82
C SER A 217 36.20 -15.01 -10.96
N SER A 218 36.05 -15.99 -10.06
CA SER A 218 34.94 -16.96 -10.04
C SER A 218 33.57 -16.28 -9.78
N ALA A 219 33.58 -15.09 -9.16
CA ALA A 219 32.37 -14.37 -8.82
C ALA A 219 31.62 -13.81 -10.05
N TYR A 220 32.31 -13.56 -11.17
CA TYR A 220 31.66 -13.20 -12.45
C TYR A 220 30.74 -14.32 -12.96
N LYS A 221 31.19 -15.59 -12.85
CA LYS A 221 30.37 -16.75 -13.19
C LYS A 221 29.17 -16.88 -12.26
N SER A 222 29.37 -16.65 -10.96
CA SER A 222 28.29 -16.64 -9.97
C SER A 222 27.25 -15.57 -10.28
N MET A 223 27.63 -14.34 -10.59
CA MET A 223 26.71 -13.28 -11.01
C MET A 223 25.86 -13.68 -12.21
N SER A 224 26.47 -14.26 -13.24
CA SER A 224 25.74 -14.72 -14.43
C SER A 224 24.73 -15.83 -14.07
N GLN A 225 25.10 -16.77 -13.24
CA GLN A 225 24.22 -17.86 -12.77
C GLN A 225 23.08 -17.34 -11.88
N ILE A 226 23.37 -16.41 -10.97
CA ILE A 226 22.35 -15.80 -10.11
C ILE A 226 21.36 -14.99 -10.97
N ALA A 227 21.83 -14.21 -11.94
CA ALA A 227 20.98 -13.49 -12.88
C ALA A 227 20.07 -14.46 -13.68
N MET A 228 20.59 -15.64 -14.05
CA MET A 228 19.82 -16.71 -14.66
C MET A 228 18.74 -17.22 -13.70
N ALA A 229 19.10 -17.52 -12.43
CA ALA A 229 18.16 -17.97 -11.42
C ALA A 229 17.08 -16.94 -11.10
N MET A 230 17.38 -15.63 -11.16
CA MET A 230 16.40 -14.56 -10.98
C MET A 230 15.38 -14.52 -12.14
N ARG A 231 15.83 -14.70 -13.38
CA ARG A 231 14.93 -14.79 -14.54
C ARG A 231 14.03 -16.02 -14.46
N LEU A 232 14.60 -17.17 -14.09
CA LEU A 232 13.83 -18.40 -13.84
C LEU A 232 12.80 -18.19 -12.74
N HIS A 233 13.20 -17.56 -11.63
CA HIS A 233 12.28 -17.25 -10.52
C HIS A 233 11.08 -16.43 -10.97
N HIS A 234 11.32 -15.40 -11.79
CA HIS A 234 10.26 -14.57 -12.33
C HIS A 234 9.35 -15.36 -13.28
N LEU A 235 9.92 -16.12 -14.21
CA LEU A 235 9.16 -16.93 -15.18
C LEU A 235 8.31 -18.02 -14.49
N ILE A 236 8.87 -18.71 -13.51
CA ILE A 236 8.15 -19.71 -12.70
C ILE A 236 6.97 -19.06 -11.97
N ASN A 237 7.17 -17.87 -11.39
CA ASN A 237 6.09 -17.14 -10.73
C ASN A 237 5.03 -16.65 -11.73
N CYS A 238 5.41 -16.21 -12.93
CA CYS A 238 4.45 -15.88 -13.98
C CYS A 238 3.60 -17.10 -14.33
N LEU A 239 4.19 -18.27 -14.58
CA LEU A 239 3.47 -19.50 -14.91
C LEU A 239 2.49 -19.91 -13.80
N LEU A 240 2.97 -19.97 -12.54
CA LEU A 240 2.21 -20.55 -11.45
C LEU A 240 1.20 -19.61 -10.80
N SER A 241 1.39 -18.29 -10.86
CA SER A 241 0.53 -17.32 -10.18
C SER A 241 -0.24 -16.40 -11.14
N GLN A 242 0.26 -16.21 -12.37
CA GLN A 242 -0.36 -15.29 -13.33
C GLN A 242 -0.99 -15.99 -14.53
N GLY A 243 -0.37 -17.08 -14.98
CA GLY A 243 -0.84 -17.88 -16.12
C GLY A 243 0.07 -17.82 -17.34
N ILE A 244 -0.43 -18.38 -18.43
CA ILE A 244 0.31 -18.59 -19.68
C ILE A 244 0.58 -17.26 -20.39
N SER A 245 -0.43 -16.40 -20.49
CA SER A 245 -0.36 -15.13 -21.20
C SER A 245 0.71 -14.20 -20.61
N ALA A 246 0.78 -14.06 -19.28
CA ALA A 246 1.82 -13.28 -18.60
C ALA A 246 3.23 -13.86 -18.81
N SER A 247 3.34 -15.19 -18.91
CA SER A 247 4.61 -15.89 -19.15
C SER A 247 5.09 -15.70 -20.60
N ARG A 248 4.19 -15.73 -21.56
CA ARG A 248 4.45 -15.46 -22.97
C ARG A 248 4.99 -14.04 -23.14
N GLU A 249 4.30 -13.08 -22.60
CA GLU A 249 4.70 -11.66 -22.66
C GLU A 249 6.02 -11.38 -21.96
N PHE A 250 6.29 -12.06 -20.83
CA PHE A 250 7.60 -11.94 -20.18
C PHE A 250 8.74 -12.35 -21.11
N LEU A 251 8.60 -13.48 -21.82
CA LEU A 251 9.61 -13.97 -22.76
C LEU A 251 9.74 -13.05 -23.99
N ASP A 252 8.63 -12.56 -24.52
CA ASP A 252 8.59 -11.63 -25.65
C ASP A 252 9.23 -10.28 -25.32
N ARG A 253 8.98 -9.77 -24.13
CA ARG A 253 9.60 -8.55 -23.61
C ARG A 253 11.10 -8.69 -23.48
N MET A 254 11.57 -9.84 -22.99
CA MET A 254 13.01 -10.12 -22.89
C MET A 254 13.68 -10.15 -24.26
N GLU A 255 13.00 -10.63 -25.29
CA GLU A 255 13.55 -10.69 -26.66
C GLU A 255 13.56 -9.32 -27.34
N LYS A 256 12.46 -8.56 -27.22
CA LYS A 256 12.25 -7.27 -27.91
C LYS A 256 12.79 -6.06 -27.14
N GLY A 257 13.10 -6.22 -25.84
CA GLY A 257 13.56 -5.12 -24.98
C GLY A 257 15.01 -4.70 -25.26
N GLU A 258 15.39 -3.53 -24.74
CA GLU A 258 16.78 -2.98 -24.86
C GLU A 258 17.85 -3.97 -24.37
N ASP A 259 17.50 -4.81 -23.39
CA ASP A 259 18.37 -5.86 -22.86
C ASP A 259 18.43 -7.12 -23.75
N GLY A 260 17.59 -7.24 -24.76
CA GLY A 260 17.50 -8.42 -25.63
C GLY A 260 18.80 -8.80 -26.33
N THR A 261 19.68 -7.82 -26.56
CA THR A 261 21.00 -8.01 -27.17
C THR A 261 22.09 -8.46 -26.17
N LYS A 262 21.83 -8.38 -24.85
CA LYS A 262 22.80 -8.77 -23.82
C LYS A 262 23.08 -10.27 -23.90
N LYS A 263 24.35 -10.66 -23.88
CA LYS A 263 24.80 -12.07 -23.95
C LYS A 263 24.08 -12.98 -22.93
N SER A 264 23.82 -12.47 -21.73
CA SER A 264 23.15 -13.25 -20.67
C SER A 264 21.66 -13.47 -20.94
N VAL A 265 20.99 -12.55 -21.63
CA VAL A 265 19.58 -12.70 -22.04
C VAL A 265 19.47 -13.65 -23.22
N LEU A 266 20.34 -13.49 -24.21
CA LEU A 266 20.43 -14.41 -25.34
C LEU A 266 20.73 -15.84 -24.90
N ALA A 267 21.63 -16.03 -23.93
CA ALA A 267 21.92 -17.36 -23.38
C ALA A 267 20.69 -17.98 -22.70
N PHE A 268 19.87 -17.19 -21.99
CA PHE A 268 18.62 -17.64 -21.40
C PHE A 268 17.58 -18.04 -22.47
N LEU A 269 17.33 -17.17 -23.44
CA LEU A 269 16.32 -17.39 -24.49
C LEU A 269 16.69 -18.56 -25.44
N ARG A 270 18.01 -18.82 -25.62
CA ARG A 270 18.52 -19.91 -26.45
C ARG A 270 18.59 -21.26 -25.75
N ASP A 271 18.38 -21.30 -24.42
CA ASP A 271 18.36 -22.57 -23.70
C ASP A 271 17.24 -23.50 -24.23
N PRO A 272 17.54 -24.78 -24.48
CA PRO A 272 16.55 -25.72 -25.02
C PRO A 272 15.26 -25.77 -24.20
N ARG A 273 15.34 -25.71 -22.88
CA ARG A 273 14.17 -25.74 -21.98
C ARG A 273 13.29 -24.51 -22.14
N ILE A 274 13.88 -23.34 -22.37
CA ILE A 274 13.12 -22.10 -22.61
C ILE A 274 12.49 -22.12 -24.00
N ARG A 275 13.20 -22.65 -25.00
CA ARG A 275 12.64 -22.80 -26.36
C ARG A 275 11.46 -23.76 -26.40
N GLU A 276 11.57 -24.90 -25.72
CA GLU A 276 10.51 -25.89 -25.59
C GLU A 276 9.28 -25.30 -24.85
N LEU A 277 9.52 -24.67 -23.69
CA LEU A 277 8.47 -23.95 -22.98
C LEU A 277 7.77 -22.94 -23.89
N ARG A 278 8.54 -22.10 -24.59
CA ARG A 278 8.00 -21.07 -25.47
C ARG A 278 7.13 -21.66 -26.58
N LYS A 279 7.54 -22.77 -27.17
CA LYS A 279 6.73 -23.53 -28.14
C LYS A 279 5.44 -24.00 -27.49
N SER A 280 5.50 -24.66 -26.34
CA SER A 280 4.33 -25.18 -25.65
C SER A 280 3.32 -24.07 -25.29
N ILE A 281 3.78 -22.97 -24.67
CA ILE A 281 2.88 -21.87 -24.29
C ILE A 281 2.35 -21.07 -25.48
N SER A 282 3.00 -21.10 -26.66
CA SER A 282 2.47 -20.43 -27.86
C SER A 282 1.25 -21.11 -28.43
N GLU A 283 1.11 -22.41 -28.23
CA GLU A 283 0.04 -23.25 -28.72
C GLU A 283 -1.13 -23.42 -27.72
N MET A 284 -0.95 -22.93 -26.46
CA MET A 284 -1.92 -23.06 -25.38
C MET A 284 -2.75 -21.80 -25.20
N ASP A 285 -4.03 -21.95 -24.93
CA ASP A 285 -4.90 -20.88 -24.43
C ASP A 285 -4.65 -20.63 -22.93
N GLU A 286 -5.14 -19.50 -22.43
CA GLU A 286 -5.06 -19.20 -21.00
C GLU A 286 -5.96 -20.15 -20.20
N SER A 287 -5.36 -20.99 -19.37
CA SER A 287 -6.05 -22.05 -18.63
C SER A 287 -5.90 -21.93 -17.11
N HIS A 288 -5.32 -20.84 -16.60
CA HIS A 288 -5.11 -20.68 -15.16
C HIS A 288 -6.44 -20.59 -14.40
N SER A 289 -6.58 -21.38 -13.31
CA SER A 289 -7.84 -21.47 -12.53
C SER A 289 -8.31 -20.14 -11.95
N LYS A 290 -7.41 -19.18 -11.70
CA LYS A 290 -7.78 -17.83 -11.26
C LYS A 290 -8.64 -17.09 -12.29
N MET A 291 -8.41 -17.28 -13.60
CA MET A 291 -9.26 -16.70 -14.65
C MET A 291 -10.70 -17.17 -14.51
N GLY A 292 -10.89 -18.48 -14.36
CA GLY A 292 -12.21 -19.08 -14.13
C GLY A 292 -12.85 -18.59 -12.83
N ALA A 293 -12.06 -18.39 -11.76
CA ALA A 293 -12.54 -17.86 -10.49
C ALA A 293 -13.04 -16.41 -10.64
N VAL A 294 -12.26 -15.53 -11.28
CA VAL A 294 -12.69 -14.13 -11.55
C VAL A 294 -13.97 -14.12 -12.39
N ARG A 295 -14.00 -14.90 -13.50
CA ARG A 295 -15.18 -14.99 -14.36
C ARG A 295 -16.43 -15.40 -13.58
N ARG A 296 -16.31 -16.39 -12.68
CA ARG A 296 -17.40 -16.85 -11.84
C ARG A 296 -17.85 -15.77 -10.86
N LEU A 297 -16.94 -15.16 -10.10
CA LEU A 297 -17.24 -14.14 -9.12
C LEU A 297 -17.91 -12.91 -9.74
N VAL A 298 -17.39 -12.41 -10.85
CA VAL A 298 -17.97 -11.29 -11.60
C VAL A 298 -19.38 -11.63 -12.07
N ARG A 299 -19.56 -12.80 -12.71
CA ARG A 299 -20.87 -13.26 -13.20
C ARG A 299 -21.88 -13.40 -12.06
N GLU A 300 -21.49 -14.00 -10.93
CA GLU A 300 -22.36 -14.19 -9.77
C GLU A 300 -22.78 -12.84 -9.17
N ARG A 301 -21.84 -11.90 -9.04
CA ARG A 301 -22.14 -10.57 -8.49
C ARG A 301 -23.11 -9.79 -9.38
N ILE A 302 -22.84 -9.73 -10.69
CA ILE A 302 -23.70 -9.01 -11.65
C ILE A 302 -25.09 -9.64 -11.75
N ARG A 303 -25.20 -10.99 -11.64
CA ARG A 303 -26.51 -11.67 -11.60
C ARG A 303 -27.31 -11.39 -10.35
N ARG A 304 -26.64 -11.30 -9.20
CA ARG A 304 -27.32 -10.96 -7.92
C ARG A 304 -27.88 -9.53 -7.95
N GLU A 305 -27.13 -8.61 -8.51
CA GLU A 305 -27.48 -7.19 -8.52
C GLU A 305 -26.93 -6.54 -9.79
N GLN A 306 -27.80 -6.29 -10.78
CA GLN A 306 -27.42 -5.79 -12.11
C GLN A 306 -26.69 -4.42 -12.08
N GLY A 307 -26.90 -3.61 -11.04
CA GLY A 307 -26.23 -2.32 -10.83
C GLY A 307 -24.88 -2.41 -10.14
N SER A 308 -24.41 -3.62 -9.78
CA SER A 308 -23.15 -3.81 -9.05
C SER A 308 -21.95 -3.38 -9.87
N ARG A 309 -20.98 -2.80 -9.17
CA ARG A 309 -19.66 -2.43 -9.69
C ARG A 309 -18.60 -3.34 -9.16
N VAL A 310 -17.75 -3.84 -10.02
CA VAL A 310 -16.67 -4.78 -9.69
C VAL A 310 -15.33 -4.19 -10.08
N ILE A 311 -14.33 -4.30 -9.21
CA ILE A 311 -12.94 -3.94 -9.53
C ILE A 311 -12.09 -5.20 -9.42
N VAL A 312 -11.27 -5.45 -10.43
CA VAL A 312 -10.29 -6.54 -10.44
C VAL A 312 -8.89 -5.96 -10.54
N PHE A 313 -8.06 -6.28 -9.57
CA PHE A 313 -6.65 -5.86 -9.55
C PHE A 313 -5.72 -7.00 -9.92
N ALA A 314 -4.78 -6.72 -10.85
CA ALA A 314 -3.69 -7.62 -11.19
C ALA A 314 -2.39 -6.85 -11.44
N SER A 315 -1.23 -7.41 -11.10
CA SER A 315 0.06 -6.73 -11.24
C SER A 315 0.54 -6.56 -12.68
N TYR A 316 0.06 -7.41 -13.58
CA TYR A 316 0.53 -7.44 -14.96
C TYR A 316 -0.54 -6.99 -15.96
N ARG A 317 -0.15 -6.16 -16.93
CA ARG A 317 -1.05 -5.69 -18.01
C ARG A 317 -1.59 -6.83 -18.85
N ASP A 318 -0.78 -7.85 -19.05
CA ASP A 318 -1.17 -9.01 -19.86
C ASP A 318 -2.25 -9.82 -19.15
N THR A 319 -2.14 -9.95 -17.82
CA THR A 319 -3.21 -10.54 -17.00
C THR A 319 -4.50 -9.72 -17.11
N ILE A 320 -4.40 -8.37 -17.14
CA ILE A 320 -5.56 -7.49 -17.37
C ILE A 320 -6.18 -7.73 -18.74
N SER A 321 -5.37 -7.83 -19.79
CA SER A 321 -5.87 -8.10 -21.15
C SER A 321 -6.55 -9.48 -21.25
N SER A 322 -5.94 -10.53 -20.67
CA SER A 322 -6.53 -11.86 -20.63
C SER A 322 -7.81 -11.92 -19.78
N LEU A 323 -7.89 -11.12 -18.70
CA LEU A 323 -9.12 -10.98 -17.91
C LEU A 323 -10.23 -10.31 -18.73
N ASP A 324 -9.91 -9.28 -19.50
CA ASP A 324 -10.87 -8.60 -20.37
C ASP A 324 -11.44 -9.56 -21.41
N GLU A 325 -10.57 -10.30 -22.11
CA GLU A 325 -10.95 -11.37 -23.04
C GLU A 325 -11.81 -12.45 -22.36
N ALA A 326 -11.42 -12.88 -21.14
CA ALA A 326 -12.17 -13.91 -20.41
C ALA A 326 -13.55 -13.42 -19.94
N LEU A 327 -13.75 -12.14 -19.76
CA LEU A 327 -15.03 -11.54 -19.36
C LEU A 327 -15.89 -11.15 -20.59
N GLU A 328 -15.31 -11.11 -21.78
CA GLU A 328 -16.02 -10.82 -23.01
C GLU A 328 -17.16 -11.83 -23.24
N GLY A 329 -18.29 -11.34 -23.69
CA GLY A 329 -19.49 -12.17 -23.93
C GLY A 329 -20.27 -12.59 -22.67
N LEU A 330 -19.85 -12.19 -21.45
CA LEU A 330 -20.67 -12.39 -20.25
C LEU A 330 -21.84 -11.39 -20.24
N GLU A 331 -23.04 -11.92 -20.07
CA GLU A 331 -24.27 -11.13 -20.01
C GLU A 331 -24.22 -10.10 -18.89
N GLY A 332 -24.49 -8.82 -19.21
CA GLY A 332 -24.52 -7.71 -18.28
C GLY A 332 -23.15 -7.19 -17.86
N VAL A 333 -22.04 -7.75 -18.33
CA VAL A 333 -20.67 -7.29 -18.04
C VAL A 333 -20.22 -6.29 -19.11
N ARG A 334 -19.74 -5.16 -18.66
CA ARG A 334 -19.09 -4.11 -19.47
C ARG A 334 -17.78 -3.74 -18.81
N SER A 335 -16.71 -4.42 -19.23
CA SER A 335 -15.37 -4.22 -18.67
C SER A 335 -14.66 -3.01 -19.29
N VAL A 336 -13.78 -2.40 -18.49
CA VAL A 336 -12.88 -1.35 -18.94
C VAL A 336 -11.50 -1.55 -18.30
N GLN A 337 -10.45 -1.48 -19.11
CA GLN A 337 -9.07 -1.62 -18.64
C GLN A 337 -8.54 -0.28 -18.11
N PHE A 338 -7.89 -0.32 -16.96
CA PHE A 338 -7.21 0.81 -16.33
C PHE A 338 -5.75 0.45 -16.04
N VAL A 339 -4.82 0.98 -16.83
CA VAL A 339 -3.39 0.68 -16.74
C VAL A 339 -2.56 1.96 -16.57
N GLY A 340 -1.35 1.84 -16.01
CA GLY A 340 -0.47 2.98 -15.77
C GLY A 340 0.00 3.68 -17.05
N GLN A 341 0.54 4.91 -16.91
CA GLN A 341 0.92 5.81 -18.00
C GLN A 341 2.20 5.38 -18.73
N SER A 342 3.10 4.66 -18.07
CA SER A 342 4.38 4.27 -18.67
C SER A 342 4.18 3.31 -19.83
N SER A 343 4.68 3.66 -21.02
CA SER A 343 4.78 2.71 -22.14
C SER A 343 5.83 1.65 -21.83
N ARG A 344 5.45 0.38 -21.85
CA ARG A 344 6.34 -0.76 -21.61
C ARG A 344 6.07 -1.86 -22.63
N GLY A 345 7.17 -2.40 -23.22
CA GLY A 345 7.07 -3.56 -24.10
C GLY A 345 6.30 -3.35 -25.40
N GLY A 346 6.30 -2.14 -25.97
CA GLY A 346 5.61 -1.84 -27.24
C GLY A 346 4.11 -1.55 -27.10
N ARG A 347 3.54 -1.59 -25.88
CA ARG A 347 2.17 -1.13 -25.60
C ARG A 347 2.18 0.25 -25.00
N GLU A 348 1.39 1.16 -25.56
CA GLU A 348 1.22 2.51 -25.01
C GLU A 348 0.53 2.46 -23.65
N GLY A 349 1.04 3.26 -22.68
CA GLY A 349 0.34 3.53 -21.44
C GLY A 349 -0.92 4.37 -21.69
N LEU A 350 -1.86 4.35 -20.76
CA LEU A 350 -2.99 5.26 -20.82
C LEU A 350 -2.54 6.69 -20.48
N SER A 351 -2.83 7.64 -21.37
CA SER A 351 -2.63 9.05 -21.05
C SER A 351 -3.48 9.48 -19.85
N PRO A 352 -3.07 10.51 -19.09
CA PRO A 352 -3.84 10.99 -17.95
C PRO A 352 -5.30 11.31 -18.28
N LYS A 353 -5.55 11.85 -19.48
CA LYS A 353 -6.90 12.14 -19.97
C LYS A 353 -7.72 10.85 -20.13
N ARG A 354 -7.16 9.83 -20.78
CA ARG A 354 -7.82 8.53 -20.94
C ARG A 354 -8.04 7.80 -19.61
N GLN A 355 -7.14 7.98 -18.64
CA GLN A 355 -7.35 7.44 -17.30
C GLN A 355 -8.58 8.05 -16.63
N VAL A 356 -8.75 9.38 -16.71
CA VAL A 356 -9.93 10.07 -16.18
C VAL A 356 -11.20 9.59 -16.90
N GLU A 357 -11.21 9.54 -18.23
CA GLU A 357 -12.33 9.06 -19.04
C GLU A 357 -12.77 7.64 -18.64
N ARG A 358 -11.82 6.73 -18.40
CA ARG A 358 -12.10 5.35 -17.96
C ARG A 358 -12.72 5.29 -16.56
N LEU A 359 -12.21 6.09 -15.62
CA LEU A 359 -12.79 6.17 -14.29
C LEU A 359 -14.18 6.81 -14.30
N ASP A 360 -14.40 7.80 -15.14
CA ASP A 360 -15.71 8.45 -15.27
C ASP A 360 -16.76 7.52 -15.91
N SER A 361 -16.38 6.72 -16.93
CA SER A 361 -17.20 5.65 -17.47
C SER A 361 -17.60 4.61 -16.40
N PHE A 362 -16.68 4.26 -15.51
CA PHE A 362 -16.97 3.37 -14.39
C PHE A 362 -17.83 4.06 -13.30
N ARG A 363 -17.60 5.34 -13.01
CA ARG A 363 -18.41 6.11 -12.04
C ARG A 363 -19.84 6.34 -12.53
N SER A 364 -20.02 6.58 -13.81
CA SER A 364 -21.36 6.76 -14.41
C SER A 364 -22.15 5.46 -14.52
N GLY A 365 -21.46 4.30 -14.46
CA GLY A 365 -22.07 2.98 -14.66
C GLY A 365 -22.19 2.59 -16.12
N GLU A 366 -21.61 3.35 -17.05
CA GLU A 366 -21.44 2.94 -18.46
C GLU A 366 -20.61 1.66 -18.53
N SER A 367 -19.52 1.58 -17.77
CA SER A 367 -18.79 0.35 -17.47
C SER A 367 -19.07 -0.09 -16.03
N ASN A 368 -19.20 -1.39 -15.79
CA ASN A 368 -19.47 -1.93 -14.46
C ASN A 368 -18.36 -2.85 -13.93
N VAL A 369 -17.36 -3.16 -14.75
CA VAL A 369 -16.15 -3.90 -14.32
C VAL A 369 -14.90 -3.11 -14.68
N LEU A 370 -14.12 -2.73 -13.67
CA LEU A 370 -12.84 -2.05 -13.84
C LEU A 370 -11.70 -3.05 -13.65
N LEU A 371 -10.89 -3.25 -14.68
CA LEU A 371 -9.70 -4.11 -14.65
C LEU A 371 -8.45 -3.23 -14.49
N ALA A 372 -7.82 -3.23 -13.33
CA ALA A 372 -6.74 -2.30 -12.99
C ALA A 372 -5.42 -2.99 -12.69
N THR A 373 -4.29 -2.41 -13.19
CA THR A 373 -2.96 -3.01 -12.98
C THR A 373 -2.35 -2.77 -11.61
N SER A 374 -2.64 -1.75 -10.92
CA SER A 374 -2.28 -1.53 -9.52
C SER A 374 -2.92 -0.26 -8.99
N ILE A 375 -3.11 -0.24 -7.68
CA ILE A 375 -3.53 0.95 -6.93
C ILE A 375 -2.33 1.85 -6.65
N GLY A 376 -1.14 1.44 -7.07
CA GLY A 376 0.15 2.02 -6.67
C GLY A 376 0.46 3.42 -7.20
N GLU A 377 -0.40 4.01 -8.00
CA GLU A 377 -0.41 5.46 -8.15
C GLU A 377 -1.22 6.02 -6.98
N GLU A 378 -0.54 6.33 -5.88
CA GLU A 378 -1.05 7.08 -4.75
C GLU A 378 -1.80 8.32 -5.27
N GLY A 379 -3.07 8.46 -4.86
CA GLY A 379 -3.88 9.60 -5.28
C GLY A 379 -4.94 9.35 -6.34
N LEU A 380 -5.09 8.12 -6.84
CA LEU A 380 -6.27 7.79 -7.63
C LEU A 380 -7.48 7.60 -6.72
N ASP A 381 -8.48 8.45 -6.91
CA ASP A 381 -9.80 8.28 -6.30
C ASP A 381 -10.51 7.10 -6.97
N ILE A 382 -10.26 5.90 -6.43
CA ILE A 382 -10.90 4.68 -6.89
C ILE A 382 -12.37 4.74 -6.52
N PRO A 383 -13.27 4.64 -7.50
CA PRO A 383 -14.70 4.67 -7.22
C PRO A 383 -15.13 3.54 -6.28
N ALA A 384 -16.20 3.77 -5.53
CA ALA A 384 -16.79 2.73 -4.69
C ALA A 384 -17.22 1.54 -5.57
N ALA A 385 -16.90 0.32 -5.11
CA ALA A 385 -17.26 -0.93 -5.74
C ALA A 385 -17.97 -1.85 -4.75
N ASP A 386 -18.87 -2.67 -5.25
CA ASP A 386 -19.60 -3.65 -4.46
C ASP A 386 -18.81 -4.96 -4.29
N LEU A 387 -17.88 -5.22 -5.20
CA LEU A 387 -16.93 -6.34 -5.14
C LEU A 387 -15.56 -5.90 -5.62
N VAL A 388 -14.53 -6.21 -4.86
CA VAL A 388 -13.13 -6.02 -5.24
C VAL A 388 -12.43 -7.37 -5.25
N ILE A 389 -11.81 -7.72 -6.37
CA ILE A 389 -11.07 -8.96 -6.55
C ILE A 389 -9.58 -8.65 -6.71
N PHE A 390 -8.74 -9.21 -5.85
CA PHE A 390 -7.30 -9.23 -6.03
C PHE A 390 -6.89 -10.54 -6.69
N TYR A 391 -6.36 -10.45 -7.91
CA TYR A 391 -5.87 -11.61 -8.66
C TYR A 391 -4.67 -12.28 -7.99
N GLU A 392 -3.88 -11.51 -7.23
CA GLU A 392 -2.81 -11.98 -6.36
C GLU A 392 -2.75 -11.19 -5.04
N PRO A 393 -2.19 -11.79 -3.97
CA PRO A 393 -2.05 -11.11 -2.70
C PRO A 393 -1.05 -9.94 -2.76
N VAL A 394 -1.53 -8.72 -2.73
CA VAL A 394 -0.72 -7.49 -2.65
C VAL A 394 -1.06 -6.74 -1.38
N SER A 395 -0.16 -6.82 -0.40
CA SER A 395 -0.41 -6.35 0.97
C SER A 395 -0.68 -4.85 1.11
N SER A 396 -0.05 -4.02 0.28
CA SER A 396 -0.25 -2.56 0.27
C SER A 396 -1.62 -2.19 -0.29
N GLU A 397 -2.04 -2.87 -1.34
CA GLU A 397 -3.27 -2.58 -2.08
C GLU A 397 -4.51 -3.07 -1.35
N ILE A 398 -4.47 -4.27 -0.78
CA ILE A 398 -5.55 -4.78 0.09
C ILE A 398 -5.83 -3.80 1.22
N ARG A 399 -4.78 -3.30 1.90
CA ARG A 399 -4.93 -2.30 2.96
C ARG A 399 -5.51 -0.98 2.46
N THR A 400 -5.06 -0.51 1.31
CA THR A 400 -5.56 0.74 0.72
C THR A 400 -7.06 0.65 0.44
N ILE A 401 -7.54 -0.49 -0.03
CA ILE A 401 -8.98 -0.72 -0.26
C ILE A 401 -9.74 -0.87 1.06
N GLN A 402 -9.25 -1.67 2.00
CA GLN A 402 -9.85 -1.78 3.33
C GLN A 402 -10.02 -0.42 4.02
N ARG A 403 -9.13 0.53 3.76
CA ARG A 403 -9.17 1.88 4.29
C ARG A 403 -10.05 2.83 3.48
N ARG A 404 -10.05 2.75 2.14
CA ARG A 404 -10.86 3.60 1.25
C ARG A 404 -12.31 3.16 1.17
N GLY A 405 -12.62 1.87 1.29
CA GLY A 405 -13.98 1.35 1.36
C GLY A 405 -14.78 1.84 2.57
N ARG A 406 -14.11 2.57 3.47
CA ARG A 406 -14.65 3.12 4.71
C ARG A 406 -15.24 4.53 4.58
N THR A 407 -15.09 5.22 3.44
CA THR A 407 -15.60 6.59 3.25
C THR A 407 -17.01 6.60 2.65
N GLY A 408 -18.01 6.63 3.53
CA GLY A 408 -19.25 7.37 3.27
C GLY A 408 -20.35 6.70 2.46
N ARG A 409 -20.38 5.38 2.20
CA ARG A 409 -21.53 4.73 1.57
C ARG A 409 -21.99 3.49 2.34
N ARG A 410 -23.29 3.41 2.59
CA ARG A 410 -24.04 2.41 3.38
C ARG A 410 -24.07 0.99 2.78
N ARG A 411 -23.10 0.56 1.96
CA ARG A 411 -23.05 -0.80 1.41
C ARG A 411 -21.72 -1.45 1.76
N LEU A 412 -21.83 -2.61 2.38
CA LEU A 412 -20.76 -3.57 2.62
C LEU A 412 -20.18 -4.00 1.27
N GLY A 413 -18.96 -3.55 0.95
CA GLY A 413 -18.21 -4.07 -0.20
C GLY A 413 -17.58 -5.41 0.18
N GLU A 414 -17.64 -6.38 -0.72
CA GLU A 414 -16.98 -7.68 -0.60
C GLU A 414 -15.57 -7.57 -1.19
N VAL A 415 -14.55 -8.10 -0.51
CA VAL A 415 -13.18 -8.17 -1.02
C VAL A 415 -12.75 -9.62 -1.10
N VAL A 416 -12.34 -10.06 -2.29
CA VAL A 416 -11.85 -11.41 -2.53
C VAL A 416 -10.38 -11.36 -2.93
N VAL A 417 -9.54 -12.18 -2.29
CA VAL A 417 -8.13 -12.35 -2.63
C VAL A 417 -7.92 -13.77 -3.17
N LEU A 418 -7.49 -13.87 -4.44
CA LEU A 418 -7.21 -15.17 -5.05
C LEU A 418 -5.78 -15.61 -4.71
N ILE A 419 -5.65 -16.84 -4.25
CA ILE A 419 -4.39 -17.45 -3.83
C ILE A 419 -4.20 -18.74 -4.64
N ALA A 420 -3.15 -18.83 -5.44
CA ALA A 420 -2.79 -20.07 -6.11
C ALA A 420 -2.06 -21.00 -5.13
N GLU A 421 -2.57 -22.23 -4.99
CA GLU A 421 -2.07 -23.27 -4.06
C GLU A 421 -0.63 -23.70 -4.42
N ASP A 422 0.23 -23.89 -3.42
CA ASP A 422 1.65 -24.26 -3.54
C ASP A 422 2.47 -23.29 -4.39
N THR A 423 2.13 -21.99 -4.31
CA THR A 423 2.85 -20.96 -5.05
C THR A 423 3.37 -19.83 -4.13
N ARG A 424 4.01 -18.85 -4.74
CA ARG A 424 4.43 -17.62 -4.07
C ARG A 424 3.25 -16.88 -3.41
N ASP A 425 2.03 -17.05 -3.88
CA ASP A 425 0.87 -16.31 -3.38
C ASP A 425 0.63 -16.59 -1.89
N GLU A 426 0.73 -17.84 -1.46
CA GLU A 426 0.61 -18.21 -0.04
C GLU A 426 1.68 -17.53 0.81
N GLY A 427 2.92 -17.55 0.32
CA GLY A 427 4.03 -16.85 0.98
C GLY A 427 3.83 -15.34 1.05
N SER A 428 3.30 -14.74 0.00
CA SER A 428 2.99 -13.31 -0.08
C SER A 428 1.86 -12.94 0.89
N MET A 429 0.81 -13.75 0.98
CA MET A 429 -0.30 -13.53 1.91
C MET A 429 0.16 -13.66 3.37
N ALA A 430 0.92 -14.70 3.69
CA ALA A 430 1.50 -14.88 5.02
C ALA A 430 2.47 -13.73 5.39
N ALA A 431 3.25 -13.22 4.42
CA ALA A 431 4.12 -12.08 4.63
C ALA A 431 3.33 -10.78 4.85
N ALA A 432 2.21 -10.60 4.14
CA ALA A 432 1.31 -9.47 4.31
C ALA A 432 0.73 -9.40 5.73
N LYS A 433 0.18 -10.52 6.22
CA LYS A 433 -0.36 -10.66 7.58
C LYS A 433 0.72 -10.40 8.66
N ARG A 434 1.95 -10.90 8.45
CA ARG A 434 3.08 -10.62 9.37
C ARG A 434 3.50 -9.17 9.40
N LYS A 435 3.56 -8.51 8.22
CA LYS A 435 3.91 -7.09 8.13
C LYS A 435 2.89 -6.21 8.84
N GLU A 436 1.61 -6.52 8.73
CA GLU A 436 0.55 -5.79 9.41
C GLU A 436 0.68 -5.85 10.94
N LYS A 437 0.83 -7.08 11.49
CA LYS A 437 1.09 -7.27 12.91
C LYS A 437 2.40 -6.60 13.35
N GLY A 438 3.43 -6.63 12.50
CA GLY A 438 4.72 -5.94 12.74
C GLY A 438 4.55 -4.44 12.83
N MET A 439 3.81 -3.84 11.91
CA MET A 439 3.53 -2.41 11.88
C MET A 439 2.82 -1.93 13.15
N GLN A 440 1.73 -2.60 13.56
CA GLN A 440 1.02 -2.24 14.79
C GLN A 440 1.96 -2.26 16.00
N ARG A 441 2.78 -3.31 16.14
CA ARG A 441 3.76 -3.41 17.24
C ARG A 441 4.83 -2.31 17.16
N ALA A 442 5.32 -1.98 15.97
CA ALA A 442 6.31 -0.92 15.78
C ALA A 442 5.77 0.44 16.20
N VAL A 443 4.56 0.79 15.76
CA VAL A 443 3.90 2.06 16.09
C VAL A 443 3.63 2.16 17.60
N HIS A 444 3.08 1.10 18.21
CA HIS A 444 2.86 1.09 19.67
C HIS A 444 4.16 1.23 20.47
N ARG A 445 5.26 0.63 20.00
CA ARG A 445 6.57 0.75 20.65
C ARG A 445 7.10 2.18 20.59
N VAL A 446 7.04 2.82 19.41
CA VAL A 446 7.48 4.21 19.23
C VAL A 446 6.59 5.15 20.02
N ARG A 447 5.26 4.99 19.98
CA ARG A 447 4.32 5.78 20.78
C ARG A 447 4.67 5.81 22.28
N ARG A 448 5.09 4.68 22.84
CA ARG A 448 5.49 4.59 24.25
C ARG A 448 6.79 5.33 24.58
N SER A 449 7.62 5.62 23.59
CA SER A 449 8.90 6.34 23.75
C SER A 449 8.77 7.86 23.57
N LEU A 450 7.62 8.35 23.10
CA LEU A 450 7.37 9.78 22.93
C LEU A 450 6.87 10.43 24.23
N PRO A 451 7.14 11.73 24.45
CA PRO A 451 6.62 12.48 25.59
C PRO A 451 5.09 12.44 25.66
N ARG A 452 4.54 12.60 26.87
CA ARG A 452 3.09 12.60 27.10
C ARG A 452 2.53 14.00 27.39
N ASP A 453 3.06 15.03 26.75
CA ASP A 453 2.57 16.38 26.97
C ASP A 453 1.19 16.59 26.31
N HIS A 454 0.29 17.19 27.08
CA HIS A 454 -1.08 17.46 26.70
C HIS A 454 -1.34 18.97 26.76
N HIS A 455 -1.13 19.69 25.67
CA HIS A 455 -1.73 21.00 25.49
C HIS A 455 -3.05 20.87 24.74
N SER A 456 -4.14 21.39 25.29
CA SER A 456 -5.46 21.47 24.63
C SER A 456 -6.00 22.89 24.76
N ASP A 457 -5.33 23.81 24.09
CA ASP A 457 -5.87 25.15 23.89
C ASP A 457 -6.85 25.13 22.71
N LEU A 458 -8.11 25.47 22.96
CA LEU A 458 -9.19 25.53 21.99
C LEU A 458 -9.49 26.97 21.55
N SER A 459 -8.79 27.98 22.08
CA SER A 459 -9.09 29.41 21.88
C SER A 459 -9.08 29.87 20.43
N ASN A 460 -8.37 29.16 19.56
CA ASN A 460 -8.27 29.51 18.13
C ASN A 460 -9.29 28.79 17.23
N LEU A 461 -10.10 27.88 17.78
CA LEU A 461 -11.10 27.13 16.98
C LEU A 461 -12.32 27.96 16.63
N ASP A 462 -12.55 29.10 17.28
CA ASP A 462 -13.66 30.00 16.96
C ASP A 462 -13.45 30.80 15.66
N SER A 463 -12.28 30.66 15.02
CA SER A 463 -11.95 31.33 13.77
C SER A 463 -12.56 30.69 12.51
N PHE A 464 -13.19 29.52 12.63
CA PHE A 464 -13.84 28.85 11.51
C PHE A 464 -15.06 28.02 11.93
N THR A 465 -15.90 27.73 10.95
CA THR A 465 -17.15 26.98 11.11
C THR A 465 -17.07 25.66 10.34
N ILE A 466 -17.56 24.61 10.94
CA ILE A 466 -17.72 23.31 10.28
C ILE A 466 -19.09 23.26 9.62
N LEU A 467 -19.11 22.91 8.33
CA LEU A 467 -20.31 22.73 7.53
C LEU A 467 -20.75 21.27 7.58
N GLY A 468 -21.96 21.03 8.07
CA GLY A 468 -22.59 19.73 8.13
C GLY A 468 -24.10 19.89 7.89
N GLU A 469 -24.94 19.10 8.56
CA GLU A 469 -26.41 19.31 8.57
C GLU A 469 -26.78 20.69 9.14
N SER A 470 -25.95 21.24 10.02
CA SER A 470 -26.00 22.61 10.54
C SER A 470 -24.61 23.22 10.57
N LYS A 471 -24.52 24.57 10.49
CA LYS A 471 -23.24 25.28 10.70
C LYS A 471 -22.94 25.31 12.20
N ILE A 472 -21.77 24.80 12.59
CA ILE A 472 -21.32 24.70 13.99
C ILE A 472 -19.94 25.30 14.09
N LEU A 473 -19.65 26.10 15.15
CA LEU A 473 -18.29 26.55 15.43
C LEU A 473 -17.36 25.34 15.67
N ALA A 474 -16.14 25.43 15.22
CA ALA A 474 -15.20 24.31 15.35
C ALA A 474 -14.88 24.00 16.83
N SER A 475 -14.90 24.98 17.72
CA SER A 475 -14.80 24.79 19.17
C SER A 475 -15.96 23.95 19.71
N ASP A 476 -17.20 24.28 19.36
CA ASP A 476 -18.38 23.57 19.81
C ASP A 476 -18.41 22.12 19.29
N PHE A 477 -18.00 21.93 18.02
CA PHE A 477 -17.86 20.61 17.44
C PHE A 477 -16.84 19.75 18.21
N VAL A 478 -15.67 20.30 18.54
CA VAL A 478 -14.64 19.56 19.29
C VAL A 478 -15.12 19.22 20.72
N ILE A 479 -15.85 20.13 21.36
CA ILE A 479 -16.42 19.87 22.68
C ILE A 479 -17.45 18.75 22.62
N SER A 480 -18.40 18.82 21.68
CA SER A 480 -19.44 17.78 21.50
C SER A 480 -18.85 16.41 21.17
N GLU A 481 -17.84 16.35 20.30
CA GLU A 481 -17.16 15.10 19.97
C GLU A 481 -16.32 14.55 21.14
N ARG A 482 -15.75 15.40 21.99
CA ARG A 482 -15.06 14.97 23.21
C ARG A 482 -16.04 14.40 24.23
N GLU A 483 -17.21 14.98 24.37
CA GLU A 483 -18.26 14.48 25.26
C GLU A 483 -18.84 13.17 24.76
N ARG A 484 -19.13 13.08 23.45
CA ARG A 484 -19.61 11.85 22.80
C ARG A 484 -18.64 10.69 22.94
N ASN A 485 -17.34 10.98 22.93
CA ASN A 485 -16.27 9.97 23.00
C ASN A 485 -15.65 9.85 24.39
N ARG A 486 -16.28 10.40 25.42
CA ARG A 486 -15.84 10.22 26.79
C ARG A 486 -16.05 8.74 27.15
N PRO A 487 -15.01 7.97 27.52
CA PRO A 487 -15.23 6.62 27.99
C PRO A 487 -16.20 6.71 29.17
N GLU A 488 -17.28 5.94 29.14
CA GLU A 488 -18.10 5.76 30.32
C GLU A 488 -17.18 5.36 31.46
N MET A 489 -17.07 6.21 32.47
CA MET A 489 -16.37 5.84 33.69
C MET A 489 -17.17 4.67 34.25
N ILE A 490 -16.63 3.44 34.11
CA ILE A 490 -17.11 2.31 34.86
C ILE A 490 -16.92 2.74 36.31
N ASP A 491 -18.05 3.00 36.99
CA ASP A 491 -18.08 3.24 38.42
C ASP A 491 -17.50 2.00 39.09
N GLU A 492 -16.22 2.05 39.44
CA GLU A 492 -15.56 1.00 40.24
C GLU A 492 -16.14 0.90 41.66
N ASP A 493 -17.11 1.75 42.03
CA ASP A 493 -17.76 1.78 43.34
C ASP A 493 -19.07 0.95 43.43
N ARG A 494 -19.38 0.10 42.44
CA ARG A 494 -20.45 -0.90 42.58
C ARG A 494 -19.89 -2.31 42.70
N THR A 495 -19.12 -2.58 43.74
CA THR A 495 -18.88 -3.92 44.26
C THR A 495 -19.77 -4.18 45.48
N ASP A 496 -21.06 -4.28 45.24
CA ASP A 496 -21.93 -5.12 46.11
C ASP A 496 -21.94 -6.55 45.51
N LEU A 497 -20.90 -7.32 45.84
CA LEU A 497 -20.93 -8.77 45.77
C LEU A 497 -21.08 -9.32 47.21
N PRO A 498 -22.04 -10.20 47.46
CA PRO A 498 -22.26 -10.80 48.77
C PRO A 498 -21.14 -11.82 49.06
N GLY A 499 -20.44 -11.60 50.17
CA GLY A 499 -19.76 -12.60 50.97
C GLY A 499 -18.89 -13.64 50.27
N GLY A 500 -17.62 -13.31 49.99
CA GLY A 500 -16.56 -14.28 49.70
C GLY A 500 -15.33 -13.92 50.53
N GLU A 501 -14.81 -14.85 51.29
CA GLU A 501 -13.73 -14.72 52.27
C GLU A 501 -12.47 -14.08 51.68
N ALA A 502 -11.87 -13.14 52.44
CA ALA A 502 -10.62 -12.49 52.14
C ALA A 502 -9.48 -13.51 52.03
N VAL A 503 -8.97 -13.72 50.81
CA VAL A 503 -7.71 -14.44 50.59
C VAL A 503 -6.56 -13.46 50.84
N SER A 504 -5.73 -13.77 51.84
CA SER A 504 -4.58 -13.00 52.26
C SER A 504 -3.58 -12.79 51.12
N SER A 505 -3.19 -11.55 50.85
CA SER A 505 -2.15 -11.17 49.93
C SER A 505 -0.75 -11.48 50.52
N GLY A 506 -0.34 -12.76 50.44
CA GLY A 506 1.04 -13.18 50.58
C GLY A 506 1.72 -13.22 49.19
N PRO A 507 3.05 -13.13 49.11
CA PRO A 507 3.75 -13.27 47.83
C PRO A 507 3.44 -14.65 47.25
N LEU A 508 3.02 -14.64 45.94
CA LEU A 508 2.67 -15.86 45.22
C LEU A 508 3.92 -16.76 45.08
N ASP A 509 3.80 -18.02 45.52
CA ASP A 509 4.84 -19.04 45.42
C ASP A 509 5.09 -19.36 43.92
N PRO A 510 6.32 -19.17 43.41
CA PRO A 510 6.66 -19.46 42.00
C PRO A 510 6.42 -20.93 41.61
N SER A 511 6.35 -21.86 42.55
CA SER A 511 6.15 -23.28 42.27
C SER A 511 4.72 -23.61 41.78
N THR A 512 3.73 -22.75 42.04
CA THR A 512 2.35 -22.94 41.62
C THR A 512 2.08 -22.70 40.13
N PHE A 513 3.06 -22.12 39.41
CA PHE A 513 2.94 -21.78 37.97
C PHE A 513 3.72 -22.72 37.04
N ARG A 514 4.27 -23.83 37.53
CA ARG A 514 5.00 -24.78 36.69
C ARG A 514 4.04 -25.76 36.01
N PRO A 515 4.08 -25.89 34.65
CA PRO A 515 3.37 -26.97 33.97
C PRO A 515 3.94 -28.33 34.44
N ARG A 516 3.09 -29.33 34.64
CA ARG A 516 3.52 -30.70 34.99
C ARG A 516 4.48 -31.22 33.93
N GLY A 517 5.73 -31.50 34.33
CA GLY A 517 6.79 -32.10 33.48
C GLY A 517 7.96 -31.19 33.14
N GLN A 518 8.09 -29.98 33.70
CA GLN A 518 9.32 -29.18 33.61
C GLN A 518 10.17 -29.32 34.88
N SER A 519 11.41 -29.78 34.72
CA SER A 519 12.44 -29.76 35.75
C SER A 519 13.02 -28.35 35.92
N GLY A 520 13.20 -27.89 37.16
CA GLY A 520 13.89 -26.63 37.43
C GLY A 520 15.41 -26.77 37.40
N LEU A 521 16.12 -25.63 37.30
CA LEU A 521 17.59 -25.57 37.36
C LEU A 521 18.16 -26.13 38.68
N GLU A 522 17.32 -26.34 39.69
CA GLU A 522 17.71 -26.92 41.00
C GLU A 522 17.67 -28.46 41.01
N ASP A 523 17.21 -29.08 39.92
CA ASP A 523 17.15 -30.54 39.78
C ASP A 523 18.34 -31.11 38.98
N PHE A 524 19.37 -30.27 38.70
CA PHE A 524 20.63 -30.69 38.04
C PHE A 524 21.83 -30.54 38.96
#